data_8825c6cab493349cb52f3fa842c6cc23
#
_entry.id   8825c6cab493349cb52f3fa842c6cc23
#
_cell.length_a   1.000
_cell.length_b   1.000
_cell.length_c   1.000
_cell.angle_alpha   90.00
_cell.angle_beta   90.00
_cell.angle_gamma   90.00
#
_symmetry.space_group_name_H-M   'P 1'
#
loop_
_entity.id
_entity.type
_entity.pdbx_description
1 polymer ?
#
loop_
_entity_poly.entity_id
_entity_poly.type
_entity_poly.pdbx_seq_one_letter_code
_entity_poly.pdbx_strand_id
1 'polypeptide(L)'
;MEEIRKSKENVRIILEGNFSVLDKANMIELLEDFPQKMKDALRLGQEFSISSQISPISTQKLKNIVVLGMGGSAIGGNLLSTYLADELPIPIIVIRGYDIPKFVNKDSLVFAVSYSGNTEETLSTLKKCLKVKARVIALTSGGKFETLSIENNFPIIKVPSGIQPRAAISYLFFPILKVLEKLGLIKGRNEEIKETVNVLEELSKEYRSRSPLKNNLAKKIALNLYQYLPLVYGSEGLLEAVAMRWKTQMNENSKWPCFWNVFSELNHNEIVGYEIENNINRQVKIIYLEDKEEGSLRIEQRREITRKIIEDKVAEFIVCTTKGKSKLARMFSLIYLGDLVSYYLAILNQIDPSPVAGIENLKKELAR
;
A
#
# COMPACT_ATOMS: atom_id res chain seq x y z
N MET A 1 -31.23 -5.51 22.52
CA MET A 1 -29.90 -5.49 23.15
C MET A 1 -29.31 -6.90 23.30
N GLU A 2 -30.11 -7.90 23.66
CA GLU A 2 -29.63 -9.28 23.80
C GLU A 2 -29.28 -9.96 22.47
N GLU A 3 -30.04 -9.71 21.40
CA GLU A 3 -29.76 -10.17 20.03
C GLU A 3 -28.43 -9.55 19.49
N ILE A 4 -28.20 -8.26 19.75
CA ILE A 4 -26.96 -7.57 19.36
C ILE A 4 -25.76 -8.12 20.15
N ARG A 5 -25.94 -8.50 21.43
CA ARG A 5 -24.89 -9.17 22.22
C ARG A 5 -24.57 -10.56 21.69
N LYS A 6 -25.60 -11.39 21.43
CA LYS A 6 -25.43 -12.74 20.81
C LYS A 6 -24.79 -12.68 19.44
N SER A 7 -25.17 -11.69 18.61
CA SER A 7 -24.53 -11.43 17.31
C SER A 7 -23.05 -11.11 17.45
N LYS A 8 -22.66 -10.22 18.37
CA LYS A 8 -21.24 -9.86 18.60
C LYS A 8 -20.42 -11.00 19.20
N GLU A 9 -20.98 -11.87 19.98
CA GLU A 9 -20.30 -13.04 20.56
C GLU A 9 -20.04 -14.11 19.51
N ASN A 10 -21.01 -14.38 18.64
CA ASN A 10 -20.84 -15.27 17.47
C ASN A 10 -19.75 -14.76 16.51
N VAL A 11 -19.71 -13.44 16.27
CA VAL A 11 -18.71 -12.80 15.41
C VAL A 11 -17.29 -12.88 16.00
N ARG A 12 -17.14 -12.81 17.33
CA ARG A 12 -15.84 -13.02 18.02
C ARG A 12 -15.29 -14.43 17.82
N ILE A 13 -16.17 -15.44 17.88
CA ILE A 13 -15.79 -16.86 17.69
C ILE A 13 -15.20 -17.08 16.29
N ILE A 14 -15.69 -16.37 15.28
CA ILE A 14 -15.16 -16.46 13.91
C ILE A 14 -13.66 -16.11 13.87
N LEU A 15 -13.22 -15.08 14.59
CA LEU A 15 -11.81 -14.66 14.61
C LEU A 15 -10.89 -15.58 15.43
N GLU A 16 -11.44 -16.50 16.19
CA GLU A 16 -10.67 -17.50 16.95
C GLU A 16 -10.69 -18.88 16.27
N GLY A 17 -11.43 -19.00 15.15
CA GLY A 17 -11.63 -20.23 14.40
C GLY A 17 -10.52 -20.52 13.39
N ASN A 18 -10.77 -21.56 12.59
CA ASN A 18 -9.91 -21.94 11.46
C ASN A 18 -10.34 -21.18 10.20
N PHE A 19 -9.45 -20.38 9.61
CA PHE A 19 -9.72 -19.55 8.44
C PHE A 19 -9.56 -20.31 7.10
N SER A 20 -8.98 -21.49 7.09
CA SER A 20 -8.68 -22.24 5.85
C SER A 20 -9.92 -22.56 5.00
N VAL A 21 -11.09 -22.60 5.62
CA VAL A 21 -12.37 -22.83 4.91
C VAL A 21 -12.70 -21.65 4.00
N LEU A 22 -12.39 -20.42 4.42
CA LEU A 22 -12.64 -19.18 3.68
C LEU A 22 -11.42 -18.79 2.83
N ASP A 23 -10.23 -18.81 3.40
CA ASP A 23 -8.97 -18.41 2.78
C ASP A 23 -8.35 -19.56 1.99
N LYS A 24 -8.93 -19.87 0.83
CA LYS A 24 -8.52 -21.01 -0.02
C LYS A 24 -7.12 -20.85 -0.62
N ALA A 25 -6.69 -19.62 -0.84
CA ALA A 25 -5.37 -19.30 -1.39
C ALA A 25 -4.31 -19.06 -0.31
N ASN A 26 -4.66 -19.28 0.97
CA ASN A 26 -3.77 -19.10 2.12
C ASN A 26 -3.13 -17.71 2.18
N MET A 27 -3.95 -16.67 1.96
CA MET A 27 -3.50 -15.28 2.00
C MET A 27 -2.91 -14.91 3.36
N ILE A 28 -3.42 -15.50 4.44
CA ILE A 28 -2.90 -15.24 5.79
C ILE A 28 -1.41 -15.55 5.90
N GLU A 29 -0.95 -16.68 5.37
CA GLU A 29 0.46 -17.06 5.38
C GLU A 29 1.31 -16.06 4.57
N LEU A 30 0.78 -15.60 3.43
CA LEU A 30 1.43 -14.54 2.65
C LEU A 30 1.59 -13.25 3.45
N LEU A 31 0.64 -12.89 4.29
CA LEU A 31 0.70 -11.69 5.12
C LEU A 31 1.60 -11.90 6.35
N GLU A 32 1.51 -13.05 7.03
CA GLU A 32 2.34 -13.38 8.19
C GLU A 32 3.83 -13.47 7.84
N ASP A 33 4.16 -13.93 6.62
CA ASP A 33 5.52 -14.05 6.09
C ASP A 33 6.07 -12.73 5.49
N PHE A 34 5.40 -11.62 5.73
CA PHE A 34 5.82 -10.31 5.20
C PHE A 34 7.27 -9.94 5.57
N PRO A 35 7.77 -10.15 6.82
CA PRO A 35 9.15 -9.83 7.16
C PRO A 35 10.17 -10.61 6.31
N GLN A 36 9.90 -11.89 6.03
CA GLN A 36 10.76 -12.71 5.17
C GLN A 36 10.72 -12.24 3.71
N LYS A 37 9.52 -11.93 3.18
CA LYS A 37 9.37 -11.36 1.83
C LYS A 37 10.08 -10.01 1.67
N MET A 38 10.14 -9.21 2.73
CA MET A 38 10.93 -7.98 2.74
C MET A 38 12.43 -8.28 2.57
N LYS A 39 12.98 -9.27 3.29
CA LYS A 39 14.39 -9.68 3.16
C LYS A 39 14.69 -10.18 1.75
N ASP A 40 13.82 -11.00 1.19
CA ASP A 40 13.96 -11.53 -0.17
C ASP A 40 13.90 -10.41 -1.23
N ALA A 41 12.98 -9.48 -1.08
CA ALA A 41 12.84 -8.33 -1.98
C ALA A 41 14.07 -7.41 -1.94
N LEU A 42 14.64 -7.18 -0.76
CA LEU A 42 15.88 -6.43 -0.60
C LEU A 42 17.05 -7.11 -1.32
N ARG A 43 17.17 -8.44 -1.19
CA ARG A 43 18.17 -9.24 -1.88
C ARG A 43 18.05 -9.10 -3.40
N LEU A 44 16.83 -9.22 -3.96
CA LEU A 44 16.57 -9.04 -5.38
C LEU A 44 17.05 -7.66 -5.89
N GLY A 45 16.76 -6.59 -5.16
CA GLY A 45 17.26 -5.25 -5.51
C GLY A 45 18.78 -5.13 -5.38
N GLN A 46 19.37 -5.80 -4.41
CA GLN A 46 20.82 -5.79 -4.19
C GLN A 46 21.57 -6.59 -5.26
N GLU A 47 21.05 -7.71 -5.69
CA GLU A 47 21.64 -8.57 -6.74
C GLU A 47 21.40 -8.00 -8.14
N PHE A 48 20.42 -7.12 -8.32
CA PHE A 48 20.12 -6.53 -9.63
C PHE A 48 21.32 -5.79 -10.20
N SER A 49 21.77 -6.20 -11.38
CA SER A 49 22.88 -5.58 -12.09
C SER A 49 22.39 -4.39 -12.91
N ILE A 50 22.95 -3.21 -12.62
CA ILE A 50 22.68 -2.01 -13.42
C ILE A 50 23.38 -2.17 -14.76
N SER A 51 22.64 -2.30 -15.85
CA SER A 51 23.20 -2.44 -17.19
C SER A 51 23.92 -1.18 -17.65
N SER A 52 24.82 -1.30 -18.63
CA SER A 52 25.51 -0.17 -19.27
C SER A 52 24.55 0.85 -19.90
N GLN A 53 23.30 0.47 -20.16
CA GLN A 53 22.25 1.37 -20.68
C GLN A 53 21.70 2.32 -19.61
N ILE A 54 21.82 1.93 -18.35
CA ILE A 54 21.43 2.74 -17.20
C ILE A 54 22.66 3.37 -16.53
N SER A 55 23.84 2.74 -16.68
CA SER A 55 25.15 3.24 -16.23
C SER A 55 26.00 3.70 -17.45
N PRO A 56 26.68 4.85 -17.42
CA PRO A 56 26.72 5.79 -16.31
C PRO A 56 25.59 6.83 -16.48
N ILE A 57 24.56 6.69 -15.74
CA ILE A 57 23.68 7.84 -15.59
C ILE A 57 24.54 8.89 -14.88
N SER A 58 24.88 9.96 -15.60
CA SER A 58 25.08 11.21 -14.87
C SER A 58 23.75 11.48 -14.18
N THR A 59 23.65 11.07 -12.91
CA THR A 59 22.46 11.30 -12.07
C THR A 59 22.11 12.78 -12.05
N GLN A 60 23.09 13.65 -12.31
CA GLN A 60 22.96 15.08 -12.53
C GLN A 60 22.06 15.48 -13.72
N LYS A 61 21.79 14.57 -14.67
CA LYS A 61 20.90 14.84 -15.83
C LYS A 61 19.49 14.34 -15.66
N LEU A 62 19.20 13.54 -14.62
CA LEU A 62 17.85 13.08 -14.36
C LEU A 62 16.98 14.25 -13.88
N LYS A 63 15.80 14.37 -14.46
CA LYS A 63 14.81 15.40 -14.11
C LYS A 63 13.63 14.88 -13.29
N ASN A 64 13.34 13.59 -13.42
CA ASN A 64 12.27 12.94 -12.70
C ASN A 64 12.46 11.42 -12.66
N ILE A 65 11.81 10.80 -11.69
CA ILE A 65 11.61 9.36 -11.59
C ILE A 65 10.12 9.11 -11.82
N VAL A 66 9.81 8.17 -12.69
CA VAL A 66 8.44 7.82 -13.04
C VAL A 66 8.18 6.36 -12.66
N VAL A 67 7.08 6.11 -11.97
CA VAL A 67 6.61 4.75 -11.70
C VAL A 67 5.32 4.53 -12.50
N LEU A 68 5.38 3.62 -13.46
CA LEU A 68 4.19 3.17 -14.20
C LEU A 68 3.58 1.99 -13.46
N GLY A 69 2.28 2.00 -13.21
CA GLY A 69 1.61 0.87 -12.56
C GLY A 69 0.15 1.14 -12.24
N MET A 70 -0.56 0.06 -11.89
CA MET A 70 -1.96 0.10 -11.46
C MET A 70 -2.12 -0.63 -10.13
N GLY A 71 -3.10 -0.25 -9.30
CA GLY A 71 -3.44 -0.93 -8.04
C GLY A 71 -2.24 -1.19 -7.13
N GLY A 72 -2.01 -2.44 -6.76
CA GLY A 72 -0.88 -2.87 -5.93
C GLY A 72 0.49 -2.53 -6.51
N SER A 73 0.64 -2.49 -7.84
CA SER A 73 1.89 -2.09 -8.50
C SER A 73 2.15 -0.58 -8.44
N ALA A 74 1.10 0.23 -8.41
CA ALA A 74 1.23 1.69 -8.34
C ALA A 74 1.47 2.19 -6.91
N ILE A 75 0.88 1.56 -5.91
CA ILE A 75 0.98 2.02 -4.52
C ILE A 75 2.42 2.02 -3.99
N GLY A 76 3.26 1.07 -4.46
CA GLY A 76 4.70 1.07 -4.16
C GLY A 76 5.39 2.37 -4.57
N GLY A 77 5.03 2.91 -5.73
CA GLY A 77 5.52 4.21 -6.22
C GLY A 77 5.06 5.38 -5.36
N ASN A 78 3.80 5.40 -4.90
CA ASN A 78 3.31 6.42 -3.97
C ASN A 78 4.05 6.37 -2.63
N LEU A 79 4.23 5.16 -2.07
CA LEU A 79 4.98 4.98 -0.84
C LEU A 79 6.44 5.45 -0.98
N LEU A 80 7.09 5.16 -2.11
CA LEU A 80 8.43 5.68 -2.40
C LEU A 80 8.45 7.20 -2.51
N SER A 81 7.47 7.79 -3.21
CA SER A 81 7.36 9.24 -3.38
C SER A 81 7.23 9.95 -2.03
N THR A 82 6.34 9.49 -1.16
CA THR A 82 6.16 10.09 0.16
C THR A 82 7.33 9.81 1.11
N TYR A 83 7.91 8.60 1.05
CA TYR A 83 9.06 8.25 1.89
C TYR A 83 10.32 9.05 1.57
N LEU A 84 10.57 9.33 0.28
CA LEU A 84 11.79 9.99 -0.20
C LEU A 84 11.62 11.48 -0.49
N ALA A 85 10.47 12.07 -0.19
CA ALA A 85 10.14 13.46 -0.52
C ALA A 85 11.16 14.48 0.00
N ASP A 86 11.70 14.26 1.21
CA ASP A 86 12.66 15.18 1.85
C ASP A 86 14.11 14.97 1.40
N GLU A 87 14.40 13.95 0.62
CA GLU A 87 15.77 13.59 0.24
C GLU A 87 16.04 13.75 -1.24
N LEU A 88 15.10 13.33 -2.09
CA LEU A 88 15.30 13.37 -3.53
C LEU A 88 15.11 14.79 -4.07
N PRO A 89 16.10 15.34 -4.78
CA PRO A 89 15.98 16.68 -5.40
C PRO A 89 15.11 16.67 -6.67
N ILE A 90 14.66 15.50 -7.12
CA ILE A 90 13.80 15.30 -8.28
C ILE A 90 12.54 14.53 -7.89
N PRO A 91 11.37 14.82 -8.48
CA PRO A 91 10.12 14.19 -8.08
C PRO A 91 10.05 12.72 -8.50
N ILE A 92 9.37 11.91 -7.68
CA ILE A 92 8.83 10.61 -8.08
C ILE A 92 7.36 10.79 -8.45
N ILE A 93 7.00 10.44 -9.68
CA ILE A 93 5.65 10.63 -10.21
C ILE A 93 5.06 9.27 -10.58
N VAL A 94 3.88 8.96 -10.07
CA VAL A 94 3.17 7.72 -10.37
C VAL A 94 2.16 7.94 -11.47
N ILE A 95 2.32 7.23 -12.58
CA ILE A 95 1.43 7.32 -13.74
C ILE A 95 0.52 6.10 -13.76
N ARG A 96 -0.79 6.39 -13.79
CA ARG A 96 -1.88 5.43 -13.97
C ARG A 96 -2.65 5.78 -15.23
N GLY A 97 -3.05 4.79 -16.00
CA GLY A 97 -3.79 5.01 -17.24
C GLY A 97 -2.96 4.70 -18.50
N TYR A 98 -3.34 5.28 -19.63
CA TYR A 98 -2.86 4.86 -20.95
C TYR A 98 -1.85 5.82 -21.56
N ASP A 99 -1.67 7.01 -21.02
CA ASP A 99 -0.84 8.08 -21.58
C ASP A 99 0.28 8.52 -20.64
N ILE A 100 1.34 9.09 -21.20
CA ILE A 100 2.45 9.69 -20.45
C ILE A 100 2.43 11.21 -20.60
N PRO A 101 2.70 11.96 -19.51
CA PRO A 101 2.86 13.41 -19.57
C PRO A 101 4.05 13.83 -20.46
N LYS A 102 3.98 15.02 -21.05
CA LYS A 102 5.02 15.56 -21.95
C LYS A 102 6.40 15.70 -21.30
N PHE A 103 6.50 15.80 -19.99
CA PHE A 103 7.79 15.87 -19.29
C PHE A 103 8.55 14.55 -19.27
N VAL A 104 7.88 13.42 -19.55
CA VAL A 104 8.55 12.11 -19.63
C VAL A 104 9.34 12.05 -20.94
N ASN A 105 10.65 11.91 -20.83
CA ASN A 105 11.57 11.92 -21.96
C ASN A 105 12.87 11.15 -21.63
N LYS A 106 13.92 11.29 -22.44
CA LYS A 106 15.23 10.64 -22.26
C LYS A 106 15.92 10.95 -20.91
N ASP A 107 15.54 12.02 -20.24
CA ASP A 107 16.07 12.43 -18.93
C ASP A 107 15.18 11.90 -17.77
N SER A 108 14.23 11.02 -18.05
CA SER A 108 13.40 10.33 -17.08
C SER A 108 13.94 8.93 -16.77
N LEU A 109 13.97 8.57 -15.48
CA LEU A 109 14.15 7.19 -15.03
C LEU A 109 12.77 6.58 -14.77
N VAL A 110 12.43 5.53 -15.51
CA VAL A 110 11.10 4.91 -15.47
C VAL A 110 11.17 3.52 -14.84
N PHE A 111 10.49 3.32 -13.74
CA PHE A 111 10.20 2.00 -13.22
C PHE A 111 8.84 1.54 -13.75
N ALA A 112 8.85 0.61 -14.71
CA ALA A 112 7.64 0.01 -15.22
C ALA A 112 7.25 -1.18 -14.33
N VAL A 113 6.22 -1.01 -13.51
CA VAL A 113 5.82 -1.98 -12.48
C VAL A 113 4.50 -2.63 -12.87
N SER A 114 4.56 -3.91 -13.19
CA SER A 114 3.37 -4.74 -13.41
C SER A 114 3.64 -6.14 -12.87
N TYR A 115 3.03 -6.48 -11.74
CA TYR A 115 3.26 -7.79 -11.13
C TYR A 115 2.99 -8.93 -12.12
N SER A 116 1.86 -8.92 -12.83
CA SER A 116 1.53 -9.93 -13.86
C SER A 116 2.28 -9.75 -15.19
N GLY A 117 2.88 -8.58 -15.42
CA GLY A 117 3.48 -8.19 -16.70
C GLY A 117 2.48 -8.00 -17.86
N ASN A 118 1.17 -8.06 -17.58
CA ASN A 118 0.12 -8.03 -18.60
C ASN A 118 -0.89 -6.89 -18.41
N THR A 119 -0.64 -5.96 -17.49
CA THR A 119 -1.55 -4.83 -17.24
C THR A 119 -1.58 -3.90 -18.45
N GLU A 120 -2.75 -3.75 -19.06
CA GLU A 120 -2.93 -3.07 -20.35
C GLU A 120 -2.45 -1.61 -20.29
N GLU A 121 -2.88 -0.85 -19.29
CA GLU A 121 -2.50 0.55 -19.10
C GLU A 121 -0.98 0.69 -18.95
N THR A 122 -0.36 -0.21 -18.16
CA THR A 122 1.09 -0.18 -17.94
C THR A 122 1.86 -0.58 -19.20
N LEU A 123 1.36 -1.51 -19.98
CA LEU A 123 1.93 -1.87 -21.29
C LEU A 123 1.85 -0.70 -22.28
N SER A 124 0.70 0.00 -22.32
CA SER A 124 0.51 1.18 -23.17
C SER A 124 1.52 2.28 -22.83
N THR A 125 1.61 2.66 -21.55
CA THR A 125 2.52 3.71 -21.08
C THR A 125 3.99 3.30 -21.24
N LEU A 126 4.35 2.03 -20.98
CA LEU A 126 5.70 1.52 -21.22
C LEU A 126 6.13 1.69 -22.68
N LYS A 127 5.30 1.28 -23.64
CA LYS A 127 5.59 1.46 -25.08
C LYS A 127 5.80 2.93 -25.45
N LYS A 128 5.05 3.84 -24.84
CA LYS A 128 5.21 5.29 -25.04
C LYS A 128 6.52 5.80 -24.42
N CYS A 129 6.90 5.33 -23.24
CA CYS A 129 8.20 5.65 -22.62
C CYS A 129 9.39 5.21 -23.49
N LEU A 130 9.32 4.02 -24.08
CA LEU A 130 10.34 3.53 -25.01
C LEU A 130 10.47 4.40 -26.24
N LYS A 131 9.34 4.86 -26.84
CA LYS A 131 9.35 5.76 -28.01
C LYS A 131 10.03 7.11 -27.73
N VAL A 132 9.87 7.66 -26.53
CA VAL A 132 10.54 8.91 -26.11
C VAL A 132 11.93 8.68 -25.54
N LYS A 133 12.45 7.44 -25.65
CA LYS A 133 13.80 7.02 -25.20
C LYS A 133 14.04 7.25 -23.69
N ALA A 134 13.00 7.15 -22.87
CA ALA A 134 13.16 7.16 -21.43
C ALA A 134 13.97 5.93 -20.98
N ARG A 135 14.67 6.03 -19.86
CA ARG A 135 15.46 4.94 -19.30
C ARG A 135 14.55 4.06 -18.47
N VAL A 136 14.34 2.83 -18.90
CA VAL A 136 13.35 1.92 -18.32
C VAL A 136 14.02 0.81 -17.52
N ILE A 137 13.51 0.56 -16.33
CA ILE A 137 13.73 -0.67 -15.54
C ILE A 137 12.34 -1.28 -15.33
N ALA A 138 12.13 -2.52 -15.74
CA ALA A 138 10.89 -3.21 -15.47
C ALA A 138 10.96 -4.00 -14.14
N LEU A 139 9.80 -4.14 -13.49
CA LEU A 139 9.63 -4.97 -12.32
C LEU A 139 8.36 -5.80 -12.49
N THR A 140 8.53 -7.15 -12.57
CA THR A 140 7.43 -8.06 -12.90
C THR A 140 7.73 -9.49 -12.46
N SER A 141 6.69 -10.33 -12.33
CA SER A 141 6.85 -11.78 -12.19
C SER A 141 6.90 -12.53 -13.54
N GLY A 142 6.63 -11.84 -14.66
CA GLY A 142 6.62 -12.46 -15.99
C GLY A 142 5.78 -11.69 -17.02
N GLY A 143 5.15 -12.43 -17.93
CA GLY A 143 4.20 -11.91 -18.90
C GLY A 143 4.84 -11.12 -20.05
N LYS A 144 4.03 -10.28 -20.73
CA LYS A 144 4.45 -9.47 -21.88
C LYS A 144 5.61 -8.51 -21.56
N PHE A 145 5.84 -8.18 -20.29
CA PHE A 145 7.00 -7.37 -19.90
C PHE A 145 8.33 -8.06 -20.17
N GLU A 146 8.41 -9.39 -19.97
CA GLU A 146 9.63 -10.15 -20.31
C GLU A 146 9.92 -10.10 -21.81
N THR A 147 8.93 -10.35 -22.65
CA THR A 147 9.08 -10.27 -24.12
C THR A 147 9.53 -8.89 -24.55
N LEU A 148 8.86 -7.83 -24.06
CA LEU A 148 9.22 -6.46 -24.38
C LEU A 148 10.62 -6.07 -23.89
N SER A 149 11.07 -6.61 -22.76
CA SER A 149 12.42 -6.39 -22.23
C SER A 149 13.49 -6.96 -23.17
N ILE A 150 13.28 -8.19 -23.68
CA ILE A 150 14.19 -8.83 -24.63
C ILE A 150 14.20 -8.04 -25.95
N GLU A 151 13.04 -7.73 -26.51
CA GLU A 151 12.90 -7.02 -27.80
C GLU A 151 13.51 -5.61 -27.78
N ASN A 152 13.41 -4.91 -26.65
CA ASN A 152 13.84 -3.51 -26.53
C ASN A 152 15.08 -3.35 -25.65
N ASN A 153 15.66 -4.46 -25.18
CA ASN A 153 16.90 -4.54 -24.42
C ASN A 153 16.92 -3.61 -23.17
N PHE A 154 15.84 -3.57 -22.39
CA PHE A 154 15.82 -2.89 -21.10
C PHE A 154 15.86 -3.89 -19.94
N PRO A 155 16.50 -3.54 -18.79
CA PRO A 155 16.68 -4.46 -17.67
C PRO A 155 15.36 -4.73 -16.92
N ILE A 156 15.29 -5.94 -16.32
CA ILE A 156 14.13 -6.43 -15.59
C ILE A 156 14.54 -6.91 -14.20
N ILE A 157 13.78 -6.52 -13.19
CA ILE A 157 13.84 -7.11 -11.85
C ILE A 157 12.72 -8.15 -11.80
N LYS A 158 13.10 -9.42 -11.79
CA LYS A 158 12.13 -10.52 -11.74
C LYS A 158 11.77 -10.83 -10.30
N VAL A 159 10.48 -10.73 -9.96
CA VAL A 159 9.94 -11.05 -8.64
C VAL A 159 9.23 -12.41 -8.65
N PRO A 160 9.08 -13.08 -7.49
CA PRO A 160 8.37 -14.35 -7.41
C PRO A 160 6.93 -14.24 -7.93
N SER A 161 6.46 -15.26 -8.63
CA SER A 161 5.08 -15.40 -9.11
C SER A 161 4.16 -16.02 -8.06
N GLY A 162 2.85 -16.07 -8.32
CA GLY A 162 1.87 -16.77 -7.48
C GLY A 162 1.33 -15.98 -6.28
N ILE A 163 1.71 -14.72 -6.12
CA ILE A 163 1.24 -13.84 -5.05
C ILE A 163 0.21 -12.86 -5.62
N GLN A 164 -0.85 -12.54 -4.89
CA GLN A 164 -1.74 -11.45 -5.29
C GLN A 164 -0.96 -10.12 -5.27
N PRO A 165 -1.08 -9.26 -6.30
CA PRO A 165 -0.29 -8.02 -6.40
C PRO A 165 -0.34 -7.14 -5.14
N ARG A 166 -1.51 -7.08 -4.47
CA ARG A 166 -1.71 -6.33 -3.22
C ARG A 166 -0.98 -6.93 -2.01
N ALA A 167 -0.70 -8.24 -2.01
CA ALA A 167 0.10 -8.92 -0.99
C ALA A 167 1.61 -8.94 -1.31
N ALA A 168 2.00 -8.43 -2.51
CA ALA A 168 3.38 -8.42 -2.98
C ALA A 168 4.09 -7.06 -2.77
N ILE A 169 3.58 -6.19 -1.89
CA ILE A 169 4.11 -4.82 -1.74
C ILE A 169 5.60 -4.78 -1.38
N SER A 170 6.12 -5.76 -0.63
CA SER A 170 7.55 -5.89 -0.36
C SER A 170 8.36 -5.97 -1.67
N TYR A 171 7.93 -6.81 -2.61
CA TYR A 171 8.58 -6.96 -3.91
C TYR A 171 8.36 -5.77 -4.86
N LEU A 172 7.34 -4.95 -4.62
CA LEU A 172 7.01 -3.80 -5.47
C LEU A 172 7.60 -2.47 -4.95
N PHE A 173 8.19 -2.49 -3.74
CA PHE A 173 8.79 -1.33 -3.10
C PHE A 173 10.32 -1.49 -2.90
N PHE A 174 10.75 -2.52 -2.16
CA PHE A 174 12.14 -2.65 -1.72
C PHE A 174 13.17 -2.83 -2.86
N PRO A 175 12.89 -3.56 -3.94
CA PRO A 175 13.83 -3.64 -5.06
C PRO A 175 14.08 -2.27 -5.71
N ILE A 176 13.05 -1.44 -5.85
CA ILE A 176 13.19 -0.08 -6.40
C ILE A 176 14.03 0.78 -5.44
N LEU A 177 13.76 0.72 -4.14
CA LEU A 177 14.54 1.43 -3.12
C LEU A 177 16.03 1.08 -3.22
N LYS A 178 16.37 -0.21 -3.33
CA LYS A 178 17.77 -0.68 -3.46
C LYS A 178 18.42 -0.25 -4.78
N VAL A 179 17.66 -0.18 -5.87
CA VAL A 179 18.16 0.35 -7.15
C VAL A 179 18.47 1.84 -7.05
N LEU A 180 17.61 2.62 -6.38
CA LEU A 180 17.87 4.05 -6.17
C LEU A 180 19.12 4.28 -5.31
N GLU A 181 19.35 3.46 -4.28
CA GLU A 181 20.63 3.46 -3.52
C GLU A 181 21.83 3.16 -4.42
N LYS A 182 21.77 2.10 -5.23
CA LYS A 182 22.84 1.70 -6.14
C LYS A 182 23.17 2.76 -7.20
N LEU A 183 22.17 3.51 -7.64
CA LEU A 183 22.34 4.63 -8.55
C LEU A 183 22.92 5.88 -7.86
N GLY A 184 23.09 5.86 -6.54
CA GLY A 184 23.56 7.00 -5.77
C GLY A 184 22.56 8.16 -5.71
N LEU A 185 21.27 7.88 -5.98
CA LEU A 185 20.20 8.88 -5.91
C LEU A 185 19.74 9.13 -4.48
N ILE A 186 19.89 8.15 -3.61
CA ILE A 186 19.59 8.21 -2.17
C ILE A 186 20.73 7.59 -1.36
N LYS A 187 20.79 7.93 -0.07
CA LYS A 187 21.75 7.33 0.87
C LYS A 187 21.39 5.88 1.19
N GLY A 188 22.37 5.10 1.66
CA GLY A 188 22.15 3.75 2.14
C GLY A 188 21.23 3.70 3.38
N ARG A 189 20.35 2.70 3.45
CA ARG A 189 19.28 2.58 4.47
C ARG A 189 19.42 1.35 5.38
N ASN A 190 20.62 0.81 5.53
CA ASN A 190 20.82 -0.47 6.21
C ASN A 190 20.26 -0.48 7.64
N GLU A 191 20.44 0.58 8.41
CA GLU A 191 19.93 0.67 9.79
C GLU A 191 18.39 0.78 9.81
N GLU A 192 17.80 1.62 8.97
CA GLU A 192 16.35 1.73 8.86
C GLU A 192 15.71 0.42 8.39
N ILE A 193 16.33 -0.26 7.43
CA ILE A 193 15.89 -1.57 6.93
C ILE A 193 15.93 -2.62 8.05
N LYS A 194 17.03 -2.69 8.79
CA LYS A 194 17.20 -3.61 9.92
C LYS A 194 16.15 -3.37 11.01
N GLU A 195 15.93 -2.12 11.37
CA GLU A 195 14.89 -1.75 12.33
C GLU A 195 13.50 -2.14 11.82
N THR A 196 13.20 -1.84 10.54
CA THR A 196 11.91 -2.19 9.92
C THR A 196 11.64 -3.68 9.98
N VAL A 197 12.65 -4.52 9.65
CA VAL A 197 12.53 -5.98 9.75
C VAL A 197 12.20 -6.40 11.18
N ASN A 198 12.93 -5.88 12.18
CA ASN A 198 12.71 -6.23 13.59
C ASN A 198 11.29 -5.85 14.05
N VAL A 199 10.84 -4.63 13.72
CA VAL A 199 9.49 -4.16 14.05
C VAL A 199 8.43 -5.06 13.41
N LEU A 200 8.60 -5.42 12.15
CA LEU A 200 7.65 -6.28 11.44
C LEU A 200 7.64 -7.72 11.97
N GLU A 201 8.78 -8.26 12.40
CA GLU A 201 8.85 -9.58 13.04
C GLU A 201 8.12 -9.60 14.39
N GLU A 202 8.22 -8.53 15.17
CA GLU A 202 7.48 -8.40 16.44
C GLU A 202 5.97 -8.29 16.17
N LEU A 203 5.57 -7.41 15.24
CA LEU A 203 4.17 -7.24 14.86
C LEU A 203 3.58 -8.50 14.23
N SER A 204 4.37 -9.27 13.48
CA SER A 204 3.93 -10.55 12.92
C SER A 204 3.55 -11.55 14.02
N LYS A 205 4.30 -11.59 15.13
CA LYS A 205 3.96 -12.43 16.28
C LYS A 205 2.66 -11.98 16.96
N GLU A 206 2.43 -10.67 17.04
CA GLU A 206 1.21 -10.09 17.64
C GLU A 206 -0.02 -10.30 16.76
N TYR A 207 0.10 -10.04 15.44
CA TYR A 207 -1.05 -9.96 14.55
C TYR A 207 -1.40 -11.25 13.82
N ARG A 208 -0.56 -12.30 13.96
CA ARG A 208 -0.80 -13.59 13.29
C ARG A 208 -2.14 -14.24 13.67
N SER A 209 -2.63 -15.12 12.82
CA SER A 209 -3.91 -15.83 12.96
C SER A 209 -4.08 -16.56 14.29
N ARG A 210 -2.99 -17.17 14.80
CA ARG A 210 -2.97 -17.90 16.06
C ARG A 210 -2.99 -17.03 17.32
N SER A 211 -2.70 -15.74 17.20
CA SER A 211 -2.76 -14.81 18.34
C SER A 211 -4.22 -14.57 18.74
N PRO A 212 -4.57 -14.77 20.03
CA PRO A 212 -5.95 -14.61 20.48
C PRO A 212 -6.42 -13.16 20.31
N LEU A 213 -7.71 -12.96 20.09
CA LEU A 213 -8.34 -11.66 19.87
C LEU A 213 -7.93 -10.62 20.92
N LYS A 214 -7.85 -11.02 22.19
CA LYS A 214 -7.47 -10.11 23.31
C LYS A 214 -6.08 -9.49 23.16
N ASN A 215 -5.16 -10.15 22.44
CA ASN A 215 -3.77 -9.73 22.24
C ASN A 215 -3.47 -9.29 20.80
N ASN A 216 -4.44 -9.33 19.88
CA ASN A 216 -4.26 -9.05 18.46
C ASN A 216 -4.99 -7.74 18.08
N LEU A 217 -4.21 -6.66 17.90
CA LEU A 217 -4.77 -5.35 17.57
C LEU A 217 -5.49 -5.36 16.21
N ALA A 218 -4.96 -6.08 15.21
CA ALA A 218 -5.58 -6.15 13.89
C ALA A 218 -6.97 -6.81 13.93
N LYS A 219 -7.11 -7.91 14.69
CA LYS A 219 -8.41 -8.56 14.94
C LYS A 219 -9.38 -7.64 15.68
N LYS A 220 -8.90 -6.89 16.69
CA LYS A 220 -9.73 -5.93 17.44
C LYS A 220 -10.27 -4.82 16.55
N ILE A 221 -9.41 -4.24 15.71
CA ILE A 221 -9.82 -3.19 14.77
C ILE A 221 -10.80 -3.76 13.74
N ALA A 222 -10.53 -4.92 13.15
CA ALA A 222 -11.44 -5.57 12.20
C ALA A 222 -12.83 -5.83 12.82
N LEU A 223 -12.87 -6.35 14.05
CA LEU A 223 -14.12 -6.57 14.78
C LEU A 223 -14.88 -5.26 15.05
N ASN A 224 -14.13 -4.20 15.35
CA ASN A 224 -14.71 -2.89 15.57
C ASN A 224 -15.31 -2.32 14.27
N LEU A 225 -14.64 -2.50 13.14
CA LEU A 225 -15.08 -2.02 11.82
C LEU A 225 -16.23 -2.84 11.21
N TYR A 226 -16.50 -4.04 11.73
CA TYR A 226 -17.50 -4.92 11.16
C TYR A 226 -18.87 -4.26 11.08
N GLN A 227 -19.48 -4.27 9.88
CA GLN A 227 -20.75 -3.61 9.52
C GLN A 227 -20.76 -2.07 9.54
N TYR A 228 -19.60 -1.43 9.66
CA TYR A 228 -19.48 0.03 9.54
C TYR A 228 -18.73 0.42 8.26
N LEU A 229 -18.90 1.66 7.84
CA LEU A 229 -18.16 2.24 6.71
C LEU A 229 -16.83 2.82 7.22
N PRO A 230 -15.67 2.21 6.88
CA PRO A 230 -14.38 2.75 7.28
C PRO A 230 -14.03 3.98 6.45
N LEU A 231 -13.54 5.03 7.11
CA LEU A 231 -12.96 6.21 6.50
C LEU A 231 -11.56 6.42 7.12
N VAL A 232 -10.52 6.36 6.30
CA VAL A 232 -9.13 6.38 6.76
C VAL A 232 -8.55 7.78 6.58
N TYR A 233 -8.15 8.42 7.67
CA TYR A 233 -7.46 9.70 7.67
C TYR A 233 -5.96 9.51 7.95
N GLY A 234 -5.13 10.12 7.11
CA GLY A 234 -3.70 10.27 7.34
C GLY A 234 -3.29 11.74 7.42
N SER A 235 -2.01 12.02 7.69
CA SER A 235 -1.42 13.31 7.39
C SER A 235 -0.89 13.31 5.95
N GLU A 236 -0.85 14.50 5.34
CA GLU A 236 -0.10 14.71 4.10
C GLU A 236 1.37 14.27 4.31
N GLY A 237 2.03 13.81 3.27
CA GLY A 237 3.37 13.25 3.37
C GLY A 237 3.37 11.74 3.62
N LEU A 238 4.08 11.25 4.64
CA LEU A 238 4.34 9.82 4.85
C LEU A 238 3.07 8.96 4.91
N LEU A 239 2.05 9.42 5.62
CA LEU A 239 0.84 8.63 5.89
C LEU A 239 -0.23 8.75 4.80
N GLU A 240 -0.10 9.66 3.85
CA GLU A 240 -1.03 9.79 2.71
C GLU A 240 -1.10 8.49 1.90
N ALA A 241 0.06 7.99 1.43
CA ALA A 241 0.11 6.76 0.67
C ALA A 241 -0.30 5.53 1.51
N VAL A 242 -0.07 5.57 2.82
CA VAL A 242 -0.52 4.52 3.75
C VAL A 242 -2.04 4.51 3.87
N ALA A 243 -2.68 5.68 4.04
CA ALA A 243 -4.14 5.79 4.10
C ALA A 243 -4.80 5.31 2.79
N MET A 244 -4.24 5.72 1.64
CA MET A 244 -4.66 5.22 0.32
C MET A 244 -4.55 3.68 0.25
N ARG A 245 -3.46 3.09 0.76
CA ARG A 245 -3.30 1.64 0.78
C ARG A 245 -4.33 0.96 1.67
N TRP A 246 -4.59 1.45 2.87
CA TRP A 246 -5.62 0.90 3.74
C TRP A 246 -6.96 0.79 3.02
N LYS A 247 -7.38 1.88 2.36
CA LYS A 247 -8.61 1.89 1.56
C LYS A 247 -8.60 0.80 0.49
N THR A 248 -7.51 0.66 -0.28
CA THR A 248 -7.46 -0.35 -1.35
C THR A 248 -7.47 -1.77 -0.81
N GLN A 249 -6.78 -2.03 0.31
CA GLN A 249 -6.78 -3.33 0.98
C GLN A 249 -8.18 -3.70 1.49
N MET A 250 -8.91 -2.76 2.12
CA MET A 250 -10.30 -2.98 2.54
C MET A 250 -11.19 -3.33 1.34
N ASN A 251 -11.08 -2.59 0.23
CA ASN A 251 -11.88 -2.87 -0.96
C ASN A 251 -11.56 -4.24 -1.56
N GLU A 252 -10.27 -4.59 -1.70
CA GLU A 252 -9.84 -5.79 -2.41
C GLU A 252 -9.89 -7.05 -1.54
N ASN A 253 -9.52 -6.99 -0.25
CA ASN A 253 -9.53 -8.16 0.63
C ASN A 253 -10.93 -8.37 1.25
N SER A 254 -11.46 -7.33 1.92
CA SER A 254 -12.71 -7.42 2.67
C SER A 254 -13.96 -7.32 1.79
N LYS A 255 -13.84 -6.95 0.50
CA LYS A 255 -14.95 -6.60 -0.40
C LYS A 255 -15.86 -5.54 0.23
N TRP A 256 -15.27 -4.64 1.02
CA TRP A 256 -15.99 -3.66 1.81
C TRP A 256 -15.66 -2.24 1.33
N PRO A 257 -16.64 -1.37 1.08
CA PRO A 257 -16.39 0.02 0.73
C PRO A 257 -15.55 0.70 1.81
N CYS A 258 -14.55 1.46 1.38
CA CYS A 258 -13.70 2.25 2.26
C CYS A 258 -13.24 3.49 1.51
N PHE A 259 -13.12 4.61 2.21
CA PHE A 259 -12.65 5.88 1.67
C PHE A 259 -11.43 6.36 2.47
N TRP A 260 -10.74 7.36 1.96
CA TRP A 260 -9.60 7.96 2.65
C TRP A 260 -9.47 9.44 2.33
N ASN A 261 -8.88 10.20 3.25
CA ASN A 261 -8.51 11.59 3.03
C ASN A 261 -7.30 11.96 3.92
N VAL A 262 -6.79 13.17 3.77
CA VAL A 262 -5.62 13.67 4.53
C VAL A 262 -5.88 15.01 5.20
N PHE A 263 -5.25 15.18 6.37
CA PHE A 263 -5.04 16.51 6.96
C PHE A 263 -3.91 17.19 6.13
N SER A 264 -3.98 18.42 5.72
CA SER A 264 -4.95 19.46 6.08
C SER A 264 -6.18 19.54 5.18
N GLU A 265 -6.17 18.89 4.00
CA GLU A 265 -7.19 19.02 2.94
C GLU A 265 -8.60 18.78 3.43
N LEU A 266 -8.84 17.71 4.20
CA LEU A 266 -10.18 17.39 4.71
C LEU A 266 -10.79 18.52 5.57
N ASN A 267 -9.97 19.36 6.18
CA ASN A 267 -10.44 20.51 6.97
C ASN A 267 -10.93 21.69 6.12
N HIS A 268 -10.73 21.66 4.81
CA HIS A 268 -11.19 22.71 3.89
C HIS A 268 -12.47 22.33 3.13
N ASN A 269 -12.94 21.10 3.27
CA ASN A 269 -14.12 20.60 2.55
C ASN A 269 -14.89 19.53 3.34
N GLU A 270 -14.30 18.37 3.60
CA GLU A 270 -15.00 17.20 4.14
C GLU A 270 -15.59 17.42 5.54
N ILE A 271 -14.92 18.21 6.39
CA ILE A 271 -15.40 18.51 7.75
C ILE A 271 -16.81 19.14 7.75
N VAL A 272 -17.16 19.89 6.70
CA VAL A 272 -18.48 20.51 6.52
C VAL A 272 -19.57 19.45 6.33
N GLY A 273 -19.24 18.29 5.76
CA GLY A 273 -20.16 17.16 5.58
C GLY A 273 -20.70 16.58 6.87
N TYR A 274 -20.10 16.92 8.01
CA TYR A 274 -20.55 16.48 9.36
C TYR A 274 -21.38 17.55 10.10
N GLU A 275 -21.67 18.71 9.52
CA GLU A 275 -22.48 19.74 10.17
C GLU A 275 -23.93 19.32 10.38
N ILE A 276 -24.44 18.46 9.49
CA ILE A 276 -25.81 17.95 9.58
C ILE A 276 -25.77 16.54 10.20
N GLU A 277 -26.54 16.36 11.27
CA GLU A 277 -26.76 15.03 11.85
C GLU A 277 -27.60 14.18 10.90
N ASN A 278 -27.10 13.02 10.52
CA ASN A 278 -27.79 12.08 9.63
C ASN A 278 -27.35 10.64 9.91
N ASN A 279 -28.18 9.70 9.41
CA ASN A 279 -27.94 8.27 9.61
C ASN A 279 -26.70 7.75 8.86
N ILE A 280 -26.25 8.43 7.80
CA ILE A 280 -25.06 8.02 7.03
C ILE A 280 -23.81 8.23 7.89
N ASN A 281 -23.67 9.41 8.48
CA ASN A 281 -22.54 9.72 9.35
C ASN A 281 -22.46 8.77 10.54
N ARG A 282 -23.62 8.34 11.09
CA ARG A 282 -23.69 7.35 12.17
C ARG A 282 -23.22 5.94 11.79
N GLN A 283 -23.07 5.65 10.50
CA GLN A 283 -22.49 4.39 10.00
C GLN A 283 -20.99 4.51 9.71
N VAL A 284 -20.39 5.69 9.81
CA VAL A 284 -18.97 5.92 9.53
C VAL A 284 -18.13 5.67 10.78
N LYS A 285 -17.06 4.90 10.64
CA LYS A 285 -15.97 4.83 11.62
C LYS A 285 -14.69 5.40 11.02
N ILE A 286 -14.14 6.39 11.68
CA ILE A 286 -12.91 7.05 11.24
C ILE A 286 -11.72 6.32 11.84
N ILE A 287 -10.81 5.88 10.98
CA ILE A 287 -9.50 5.35 11.34
C ILE A 287 -8.49 6.47 11.12
N TYR A 288 -7.93 6.98 12.19
CA TYR A 288 -6.86 7.97 12.11
C TYR A 288 -5.50 7.28 12.23
N LEU A 289 -4.69 7.42 11.20
CA LEU A 289 -3.31 6.97 11.19
C LEU A 289 -2.43 8.06 11.82
N GLU A 290 -1.81 7.74 12.95
CA GLU A 290 -1.02 8.69 13.74
C GLU A 290 0.47 8.39 13.63
N ASP A 291 1.25 9.41 13.28
CA ASP A 291 2.71 9.40 13.41
C ASP A 291 3.16 10.49 14.39
N LYS A 292 3.63 10.09 15.55
CA LYS A 292 4.06 11.03 16.60
C LYS A 292 5.42 11.67 16.33
N GLU A 293 6.22 11.07 15.47
CA GLU A 293 7.57 11.55 15.14
C GLU A 293 7.57 12.56 13.98
N GLU A 294 6.58 12.48 13.08
CA GLU A 294 6.46 13.36 11.91
C GLU A 294 5.57 14.60 12.16
N GLY A 295 4.96 14.64 13.34
CA GLY A 295 3.89 15.58 13.63
C GLY A 295 4.35 17.03 13.70
N SER A 296 4.00 17.83 12.71
CA SER A 296 3.80 19.28 12.95
C SER A 296 2.78 19.43 14.08
N LEU A 297 3.11 20.17 15.13
CA LEU A 297 2.18 20.54 16.20
C LEU A 297 0.82 21.04 15.65
N ARG A 298 0.84 21.65 14.46
CA ARG A 298 -0.36 22.10 13.75
C ARG A 298 -1.23 20.97 13.25
N ILE A 299 -0.66 19.89 12.74
CA ILE A 299 -1.43 18.71 12.31
C ILE A 299 -2.06 18.03 13.52
N GLU A 300 -1.33 17.92 14.62
CA GLU A 300 -1.87 17.36 15.86
C GLU A 300 -3.04 18.23 16.41
N GLN A 301 -2.88 19.54 16.43
CA GLN A 301 -3.96 20.45 16.80
C GLN A 301 -5.18 20.31 15.86
N ARG A 302 -4.97 20.24 14.55
CA ARG A 302 -6.04 20.03 13.57
C ARG A 302 -6.80 18.72 13.85
N ARG A 303 -6.07 17.64 14.08
CA ARG A 303 -6.65 16.34 14.43
C ARG A 303 -7.56 16.44 15.67
N GLU A 304 -7.05 17.00 16.76
CA GLU A 304 -7.80 17.11 18.01
C GLU A 304 -9.03 18.02 17.86
N ILE A 305 -8.90 19.14 17.15
CA ILE A 305 -10.04 20.02 16.88
C ILE A 305 -11.06 19.34 15.99
N THR A 306 -10.61 18.70 14.90
CA THR A 306 -11.50 17.96 14.00
C THR A 306 -12.23 16.86 14.74
N ARG A 307 -11.52 16.09 15.56
CA ARG A 307 -12.16 15.07 16.40
C ARG A 307 -13.29 15.65 17.26
N LYS A 308 -13.01 16.75 17.98
CA LYS A 308 -14.03 17.41 18.82
C LYS A 308 -15.26 17.90 18.03
N ILE A 309 -15.07 18.28 16.77
CA ILE A 309 -16.15 18.75 15.90
C ILE A 309 -17.05 17.60 15.42
N ILE A 310 -16.45 16.42 15.16
CA ILE A 310 -17.15 15.36 14.45
C ILE A 310 -17.38 14.08 15.28
N GLU A 311 -16.77 13.91 16.46
CA GLU A 311 -16.82 12.64 17.20
C GLU A 311 -18.23 12.28 17.68
N ASP A 312 -19.10 13.24 17.92
CA ASP A 312 -20.50 13.05 18.26
C ASP A 312 -21.40 12.78 17.03
N LYS A 313 -20.90 12.96 15.82
CA LYS A 313 -21.61 12.77 14.55
C LYS A 313 -21.36 11.40 13.90
N VAL A 314 -20.20 10.80 14.16
CA VAL A 314 -19.79 9.51 13.60
C VAL A 314 -19.97 8.37 14.62
N ALA A 315 -19.84 7.12 14.17
CA ALA A 315 -19.97 5.97 15.06
C ALA A 315 -18.80 5.84 16.04
N GLU A 316 -17.56 6.09 15.56
CA GLU A 316 -16.36 5.98 16.39
C GLU A 316 -15.14 6.61 15.70
N PHE A 317 -14.15 7.00 16.51
CA PHE A 317 -12.85 7.50 16.08
C PHE A 317 -11.75 6.57 16.62
N ILE A 318 -11.12 5.79 15.72
CA ILE A 318 -10.11 4.78 16.04
C ILE A 318 -8.74 5.36 15.72
N VAL A 319 -7.82 5.38 16.68
CA VAL A 319 -6.42 5.84 16.45
C VAL A 319 -5.50 4.64 16.27
N CYS A 320 -4.74 4.64 15.19
CA CYS A 320 -3.72 3.65 14.87
C CYS A 320 -2.35 4.36 14.80
N THR A 321 -1.51 4.12 15.80
CA THR A 321 -0.21 4.79 15.93
C THR A 321 0.91 3.96 15.32
N THR A 322 1.86 4.62 14.66
CA THR A 322 3.08 4.00 14.09
C THR A 322 3.94 3.30 15.16
N LYS A 323 4.73 2.32 14.71
CA LYS A 323 5.74 1.62 15.52
C LYS A 323 7.12 1.75 14.87
N GLY A 324 8.16 1.80 15.71
CA GLY A 324 9.53 2.04 15.27
C GLY A 324 9.93 3.51 15.35
N LYS A 325 11.21 3.80 15.12
CA LYS A 325 11.80 5.14 15.16
C LYS A 325 12.07 5.69 13.76
N SER A 326 12.64 4.86 12.87
CA SER A 326 12.91 5.27 11.49
C SER A 326 11.64 5.50 10.69
N LYS A 327 11.70 6.40 9.73
CA LYS A 327 10.59 6.73 8.82
C LYS A 327 10.06 5.48 8.11
N LEU A 328 10.98 4.59 7.70
CA LEU A 328 10.64 3.32 7.04
C LEU A 328 9.88 2.36 7.97
N ALA A 329 10.36 2.17 9.20
CA ALA A 329 9.72 1.30 10.18
C ALA A 329 8.31 1.81 10.54
N ARG A 330 8.16 3.12 10.78
CA ARG A 330 6.88 3.75 11.09
C ARG A 330 5.87 3.54 9.96
N MET A 331 6.25 3.80 8.71
CA MET A 331 5.42 3.61 7.53
C MET A 331 4.96 2.15 7.39
N PHE A 332 5.90 1.21 7.45
CA PHE A 332 5.59 -0.21 7.24
C PHE A 332 4.84 -0.84 8.42
N SER A 333 4.96 -0.31 9.62
CA SER A 333 4.17 -0.78 10.78
C SER A 333 2.66 -0.59 10.56
N LEU A 334 2.25 0.55 10.01
CA LEU A 334 0.84 0.82 9.70
C LEU A 334 0.38 0.12 8.41
N ILE A 335 1.25 -0.03 7.41
CA ILE A 335 0.95 -0.84 6.23
C ILE A 335 0.61 -2.27 6.67
N TYR A 336 1.45 -2.88 7.48
CA TYR A 336 1.28 -4.25 7.96
C TYR A 336 0.01 -4.42 8.80
N LEU A 337 -0.26 -3.47 9.68
CA LEU A 337 -1.50 -3.45 10.46
C LEU A 337 -2.73 -3.41 9.54
N GLY A 338 -2.76 -2.51 8.56
CA GLY A 338 -3.89 -2.35 7.64
C GLY A 338 -4.13 -3.56 6.75
N ASP A 339 -3.06 -4.19 6.28
CA ASP A 339 -3.13 -5.41 5.49
C ASP A 339 -3.84 -6.53 6.28
N LEU A 340 -3.48 -6.73 7.55
CA LEU A 340 -4.09 -7.73 8.42
C LEU A 340 -5.49 -7.34 8.90
N VAL A 341 -5.75 -6.06 9.18
CA VAL A 341 -7.12 -5.59 9.50
C VAL A 341 -8.07 -5.90 8.34
N SER A 342 -7.65 -5.62 7.10
CA SER A 342 -8.47 -5.91 5.91
C SER A 342 -8.70 -7.41 5.71
N TYR A 343 -7.71 -8.24 6.01
CA TYR A 343 -7.84 -9.69 5.99
C TYR A 343 -8.85 -10.19 7.04
N TYR A 344 -8.69 -9.77 8.31
CA TYR A 344 -9.61 -10.20 9.36
C TYR A 344 -11.03 -9.68 9.14
N LEU A 345 -11.19 -8.52 8.53
CA LEU A 345 -12.51 -8.03 8.13
C LEU A 345 -13.13 -8.90 7.02
N ALA A 346 -12.32 -9.44 6.07
CA ALA A 346 -12.80 -10.43 5.10
C ALA A 346 -13.34 -11.70 5.78
N ILE A 347 -12.61 -12.20 6.78
CA ILE A 347 -13.01 -13.38 7.57
C ILE A 347 -14.32 -13.11 8.32
N LEU A 348 -14.49 -11.93 8.91
CA LEU A 348 -15.73 -11.52 9.57
C LEU A 348 -16.90 -11.40 8.59
N ASN A 349 -16.66 -10.94 7.37
CA ASN A 349 -17.63 -10.90 6.28
C ASN A 349 -17.91 -12.29 5.67
N GLN A 350 -17.25 -13.34 6.16
CA GLN A 350 -17.36 -14.73 5.68
C GLN A 350 -17.08 -14.88 4.18
N ILE A 351 -16.07 -14.19 3.68
CA ILE A 351 -15.67 -14.20 2.26
C ILE A 351 -14.21 -14.60 2.10
N ASP A 352 -13.90 -15.21 0.95
CA ASP A 352 -12.52 -15.45 0.54
C ASP A 352 -11.83 -14.11 0.23
N PRO A 353 -10.72 -13.77 0.93
CA PRO A 353 -10.01 -12.52 0.67
C PRO A 353 -9.36 -12.46 -0.72
N SER A 354 -9.06 -13.60 -1.36
CA SER A 354 -8.18 -13.67 -2.52
C SER A 354 -8.83 -13.28 -3.86
N PRO A 355 -10.01 -13.79 -4.27
CA PRO A 355 -10.62 -13.49 -5.55
C PRO A 355 -11.00 -12.00 -5.69
N VAL A 356 -10.89 -11.48 -6.91
CA VAL A 356 -11.31 -10.10 -7.28
C VAL A 356 -12.20 -10.14 -8.53
N ALA A 357 -13.30 -10.89 -8.43
CA ALA A 357 -14.19 -11.20 -9.54
C ALA A 357 -14.65 -9.97 -10.35
N GLY A 358 -14.92 -8.85 -9.69
CA GLY A 358 -15.30 -7.60 -10.37
C GLY A 358 -14.21 -7.09 -11.32
N ILE A 359 -12.94 -7.15 -10.89
CA ILE A 359 -11.79 -6.72 -11.72
C ILE A 359 -11.57 -7.73 -12.86
N GLU A 360 -11.70 -9.02 -12.59
CA GLU A 360 -11.54 -10.07 -13.61
C GLU A 360 -12.62 -10.00 -14.68
N ASN A 361 -13.87 -9.75 -14.29
CA ASN A 361 -14.99 -9.56 -15.22
C ASN A 361 -14.79 -8.33 -16.10
N LEU A 362 -14.40 -7.19 -15.50
CA LEU A 362 -14.09 -5.97 -16.26
C LEU A 362 -13.01 -6.26 -17.33
N LYS A 363 -11.92 -6.93 -16.97
CA LYS A 363 -10.85 -7.28 -17.92
C LYS A 363 -11.33 -8.20 -19.04
N LYS A 364 -12.21 -9.15 -18.74
CA LYS A 364 -12.79 -10.03 -19.77
C LYS A 364 -13.67 -9.26 -20.76
N GLU A 365 -14.47 -8.30 -20.27
CA GLU A 365 -15.31 -7.48 -21.15
C GLU A 365 -14.47 -6.55 -22.02
N LEU A 366 -13.40 -5.92 -21.45
CA LEU A 366 -12.49 -5.06 -22.23
C LEU A 366 -11.65 -5.80 -23.28
N ALA A 367 -11.48 -7.12 -23.12
CA ALA A 367 -10.73 -7.96 -24.08
C ALA A 367 -11.60 -8.46 -25.27
N ARG A 368 -12.91 -8.21 -25.26
CA ARG A 368 -13.84 -8.50 -26.36
C ARG A 368 -13.79 -7.42 -27.42
#